data_88cd534f8f7df66ba04a80356625e944
#
_entry.id   88cd534f8f7df66ba04a80356625e944
#
_cell.length_a   1.000
_cell.length_b   1.000
_cell.length_c   1.000
_cell.angle_alpha   90.00
_cell.angle_beta   90.00
_cell.angle_gamma   90.00
#
_symmetry.space_group_name_H-M   'P 1'
#
loop_
_entity.id
_entity.type
_entity.pdbx_description
1 polymer ?
#
loop_
_entity_poly.entity_id
_entity_poly.type
_entity_poly.pdbx_seq_one_letter_code
_entity_poly.pdbx_strand_id
1 'polypeptide(L)'
;MNLNNLEKYIKIIDTPLDVNLEIPHLAYIEAKKKHPKILMFTNPIEGEKKFDMPVVMNIFANDEVVREIFGKNLEEIAFEIESLIKMKPPKTISEKLKAFGKLFAIKNTIPKSVKSGECQYYIYEGEAASLDRLPILKTWE
;
A
#
# COMPACT_ATOMS: atom_id res chain seq x y z
N MET A 1 3.96 -2.69 11.34
CA MET A 1 4.71 -2.48 10.08
C MET A 1 5.84 -1.51 10.38
N ASN A 2 7.09 -1.87 10.17
CA ASN A 2 8.22 -0.98 10.43
C ASN A 2 8.65 -0.33 9.11
N LEU A 3 8.18 0.89 8.86
CA LEU A 3 8.47 1.65 7.64
C LEU A 3 9.95 2.03 7.48
N ASN A 4 10.72 2.04 8.58
CA ASN A 4 12.14 2.38 8.57
C ASN A 4 12.98 1.43 7.68
N ASN A 5 12.52 0.19 7.47
CA ASN A 5 13.21 -0.76 6.59
C ASN A 5 12.98 -0.48 5.09
N LEU A 6 12.04 0.38 4.73
CA LEU A 6 11.72 0.68 3.34
C LEU A 6 12.59 1.79 2.75
N GLU A 7 13.30 2.58 3.55
CA GLU A 7 14.12 3.71 3.09
C GLU A 7 15.13 3.32 2.01
N LYS A 8 15.77 2.15 2.14
CA LYS A 8 16.73 1.62 1.17
C LYS A 8 16.13 1.36 -0.24
N TYR A 9 14.81 1.23 -0.31
CA TYR A 9 14.09 1.01 -1.57
C TYR A 9 13.51 2.28 -2.17
N ILE A 10 13.53 3.39 -1.42
CA ILE A 10 12.96 4.66 -1.85
C ILE A 10 13.98 5.44 -2.66
N LYS A 11 13.55 5.94 -3.81
CA LYS A 11 14.24 6.94 -4.62
C LYS A 11 13.46 8.25 -4.54
N ILE A 12 14.06 9.27 -3.92
CA ILE A 12 13.46 10.60 -3.82
C ILE A 12 13.72 11.35 -5.13
N ILE A 13 12.69 12.01 -5.63
CA ILE A 13 12.71 12.88 -6.81
C ILE A 13 12.15 14.22 -6.37
N ASP A 14 13.03 15.21 -6.25
CA ASP A 14 12.72 16.58 -5.80
C ASP A 14 12.50 17.58 -6.95
N THR A 15 12.80 17.15 -8.18
CA THR A 15 12.49 17.93 -9.37
C THR A 15 10.99 18.13 -9.49
N PRO A 16 10.49 19.36 -9.72
CA PRO A 16 9.09 19.60 -10.01
C PRO A 16 8.62 18.78 -11.21
N LEU A 17 7.56 17.98 -11.03
CA LEU A 17 6.98 17.13 -12.07
C LEU A 17 5.47 17.22 -12.04
N ASP A 18 4.89 17.26 -13.24
CA ASP A 18 3.44 17.38 -13.39
C ASP A 18 2.73 16.08 -13.02
N VAL A 19 1.63 16.22 -12.24
CA VAL A 19 0.74 15.11 -11.91
C VAL A 19 0.01 14.58 -13.15
N ASN A 20 -0.07 15.41 -14.20
CA ASN A 20 -0.69 15.07 -15.46
C ASN A 20 0.34 14.37 -16.37
N LEU A 21 0.36 13.06 -16.33
CA LEU A 21 1.16 12.12 -17.13
C LEU A 21 2.67 12.03 -16.78
N GLU A 22 3.37 13.08 -16.31
CA GLU A 22 4.83 12.99 -16.08
C GLU A 22 5.17 12.06 -14.93
N ILE A 23 4.57 12.28 -13.75
CA ILE A 23 4.78 11.40 -12.57
C ILE A 23 4.37 9.96 -12.89
N PRO A 24 3.16 9.68 -13.44
CA PRO A 24 2.76 8.32 -13.82
C PRO A 24 3.68 7.68 -14.86
N HIS A 25 4.17 8.46 -15.83
CA HIS A 25 5.06 7.95 -16.87
C HIS A 25 6.41 7.50 -16.28
N LEU A 26 7.02 8.30 -15.41
CA LEU A 26 8.25 7.90 -14.72
C LEU A 26 8.04 6.68 -13.84
N ALA A 27 6.92 6.62 -13.13
CA ALA A 27 6.57 5.46 -12.31
C ALA A 27 6.39 4.18 -13.17
N TYR A 28 5.80 4.31 -14.36
CA TYR A 28 5.66 3.21 -15.30
C TYR A 28 7.03 2.72 -15.81
N ILE A 29 7.93 3.62 -16.21
CA ILE A 29 9.30 3.26 -16.63
C ILE A 29 10.04 2.55 -15.49
N GLU A 30 9.96 3.06 -14.27
CA GLU A 30 10.62 2.46 -13.12
C GLU A 30 10.06 1.05 -12.84
N ALA A 31 8.74 0.86 -12.90
CA ALA A 31 8.10 -0.44 -12.65
C ALA A 31 8.51 -1.54 -13.64
N LYS A 32 9.00 -1.18 -14.84
CA LYS A 32 9.50 -2.13 -15.86
C LYS A 32 10.93 -2.61 -15.60
N LYS A 33 11.64 -2.06 -14.64
CA LYS A 33 13.00 -2.49 -14.28
C LYS A 33 12.98 -3.84 -13.57
N LYS A 34 14.10 -4.54 -13.61
CA LYS A 34 14.28 -5.81 -12.91
C LYS A 34 14.12 -5.69 -11.37
N HIS A 35 14.59 -4.57 -10.81
CA HIS A 35 14.50 -4.25 -9.39
C HIS A 35 13.96 -2.83 -9.24
N PRO A 36 12.64 -2.65 -9.40
CA PRO A 36 12.04 -1.32 -9.34
C PRO A 36 12.15 -0.73 -7.95
N LYS A 37 12.31 0.59 -7.88
CA LYS A 37 12.32 1.37 -6.65
C LYS A 37 10.94 1.95 -6.37
N ILE A 38 10.66 2.18 -5.09
CA ILE A 38 9.59 3.07 -4.68
C ILE A 38 10.02 4.49 -5.07
N LEU A 39 9.18 5.21 -5.80
CA LEU A 39 9.43 6.60 -6.16
C LEU A 39 8.67 7.53 -5.23
N MET A 40 9.36 8.49 -4.63
CA MET A 40 8.77 9.54 -3.80
C MET A 40 9.03 10.89 -4.46
N PHE A 41 7.97 11.50 -5.00
CA PHE A 41 8.00 12.82 -5.63
C PHE A 41 7.66 13.86 -4.58
N THR A 42 8.61 14.72 -4.22
CA THR A 42 8.46 15.71 -3.14
C THR A 42 7.89 17.04 -3.62
N ASN A 43 7.95 17.31 -4.93
CA ASN A 43 7.48 18.56 -5.53
C ASN A 43 6.49 18.30 -6.68
N PRO A 44 5.32 17.66 -6.44
CA PRO A 44 4.33 17.50 -7.49
C PRO A 44 3.69 18.84 -7.85
N ILE A 45 3.44 19.06 -9.14
CA ILE A 45 2.82 20.28 -9.69
C ILE A 45 1.68 19.93 -10.65
N GLU A 46 0.78 20.87 -10.89
CA GLU A 46 -0.20 20.88 -11.97
C GLU A 46 -0.17 22.24 -12.66
N GLY A 47 0.54 22.32 -13.78
CA GLY A 47 0.88 23.59 -14.39
C GLY A 47 1.69 24.50 -13.46
N GLU A 48 1.13 25.64 -13.04
CA GLU A 48 1.77 26.57 -12.08
C GLU A 48 1.46 26.24 -10.61
N LYS A 49 0.47 25.37 -10.36
CA LYS A 49 0.05 24.99 -9.00
C LYS A 49 1.03 24.00 -8.39
N LYS A 50 1.48 24.26 -7.17
CA LYS A 50 2.32 23.36 -6.38
C LYS A 50 1.48 22.67 -5.30
N PHE A 51 1.82 21.42 -5.02
CA PHE A 51 1.21 20.67 -3.93
C PHE A 51 2.21 20.48 -2.78
N ASP A 52 1.75 20.66 -1.55
CA ASP A 52 2.55 20.43 -0.34
C ASP A 52 2.62 18.94 0.03
N MET A 53 1.77 18.13 -0.59
CA MET A 53 1.68 16.69 -0.31
C MET A 53 2.53 15.90 -1.31
N PRO A 54 3.48 15.08 -0.86
CA PRO A 54 4.28 14.24 -1.75
C PRO A 54 3.44 13.12 -2.37
N VAL A 55 3.87 12.67 -3.55
CA VAL A 55 3.31 11.49 -4.22
C VAL A 55 4.26 10.31 -4.08
N VAL A 56 3.74 9.16 -3.70
CA VAL A 56 4.51 7.91 -3.60
C VAL A 56 3.95 6.88 -4.59
N MET A 57 4.83 6.32 -5.43
CA MET A 57 4.47 5.36 -6.46
C MET A 57 5.28 4.06 -6.34
N ASN A 58 4.75 2.98 -6.91
CA ASN A 58 5.45 1.68 -7.03
C ASN A 58 5.76 0.97 -5.70
N ILE A 59 4.99 1.18 -4.65
CA ILE A 59 5.21 0.55 -3.34
C ILE A 59 5.22 -0.99 -3.46
N PHE A 60 4.39 -1.55 -4.33
CA PHE A 60 4.26 -3.01 -4.51
C PHE A 60 4.92 -3.53 -5.80
N ALA A 61 5.73 -2.73 -6.48
CA ALA A 61 6.36 -3.14 -7.73
C ALA A 61 7.61 -4.03 -7.54
N ASN A 62 8.08 -4.21 -6.31
CA ASN A 62 9.27 -5.00 -5.97
C ASN A 62 8.92 -6.06 -4.93
N ASP A 63 9.19 -7.34 -5.25
CA ASP A 63 8.90 -8.48 -4.38
C ASP A 63 9.61 -8.42 -3.02
N GLU A 64 10.82 -7.83 -2.97
CA GLU A 64 11.53 -7.64 -1.72
C GLU A 64 10.79 -6.67 -0.81
N VAL A 65 10.25 -5.57 -1.38
CA VAL A 65 9.44 -4.59 -0.64
C VAL A 65 8.14 -5.23 -0.14
N VAL A 66 7.47 -5.99 -1.01
CA VAL A 66 6.25 -6.73 -0.64
C VAL A 66 6.54 -7.68 0.54
N ARG A 67 7.66 -8.39 0.49
CA ARG A 67 8.08 -9.30 1.57
C ARG A 67 8.38 -8.57 2.88
N GLU A 68 9.03 -7.40 2.81
CA GLU A 68 9.28 -6.55 3.99
C GLU A 68 7.96 -6.02 4.61
N ILE A 69 6.99 -5.65 3.77
CA ILE A 69 5.70 -5.14 4.23
C ILE A 69 4.85 -6.24 4.88
N PHE A 70 4.74 -7.39 4.25
CA PHE A 70 3.85 -8.47 4.68
C PHE A 70 4.53 -9.53 5.56
N GLY A 71 5.88 -9.52 5.65
CA GLY A 71 6.66 -10.52 6.39
C GLY A 71 6.68 -11.91 5.76
N LYS A 72 6.09 -12.04 4.55
CA LYS A 72 5.97 -13.30 3.78
C LYS A 72 6.05 -13.00 2.29
N ASN A 73 6.42 -14.01 1.49
CA ASN A 73 6.33 -13.90 0.04
C ASN A 73 4.89 -14.09 -0.46
N LEU A 74 4.61 -13.70 -1.69
CA LEU A 74 3.26 -13.75 -2.26
C LEU A 74 2.75 -15.20 -2.40
N GLU A 75 3.62 -16.15 -2.69
CA GLU A 75 3.28 -17.57 -2.80
C GLU A 75 2.85 -18.17 -1.46
N GLU A 76 3.51 -17.80 -0.36
CA GLU A 76 3.13 -18.22 0.98
C GLU A 76 1.76 -17.65 1.36
N ILE A 77 1.51 -16.37 1.06
CA ILE A 77 0.21 -15.73 1.29
C ILE A 77 -0.88 -16.41 0.46
N ALA A 78 -0.62 -16.67 -0.83
CA ALA A 78 -1.55 -17.34 -1.72
C ALA A 78 -1.88 -18.76 -1.21
N PHE A 79 -0.86 -19.53 -0.78
CA PHE A 79 -1.04 -20.86 -0.22
C PHE A 79 -1.87 -20.84 1.07
N GLU A 80 -1.64 -19.87 1.96
CA GLU A 80 -2.44 -19.71 3.18
C GLU A 80 -3.91 -19.43 2.85
N ILE A 81 -4.18 -18.49 1.93
CA ILE A 81 -5.54 -18.18 1.49
C ILE A 81 -6.20 -19.41 0.86
N GLU A 82 -5.52 -20.11 -0.05
CA GLU A 82 -6.03 -21.33 -0.69
C GLU A 82 -6.35 -22.40 0.34
N SER A 83 -5.48 -22.59 1.34
CA SER A 83 -5.67 -23.56 2.41
C SER A 83 -6.91 -23.28 3.27
N LEU A 84 -7.28 -21.99 3.42
CA LEU A 84 -8.48 -21.57 4.14
C LEU A 84 -9.74 -21.80 3.30
N ILE A 85 -9.70 -21.45 2.02
CA ILE A 85 -10.84 -21.64 1.09
C ILE A 85 -11.16 -23.14 0.92
N LYS A 86 -10.13 -23.99 0.81
CA LYS A 86 -10.27 -25.43 0.62
C LYS A 86 -10.51 -26.20 1.93
N MET A 87 -10.57 -25.52 3.07
CA MET A 87 -10.76 -26.17 4.37
C MET A 87 -12.16 -26.81 4.47
N LYS A 88 -12.19 -28.13 4.59
CA LYS A 88 -13.43 -28.88 4.82
C LYS A 88 -13.85 -28.78 6.29
N PRO A 89 -15.15 -28.85 6.61
CA PRO A 89 -15.62 -28.92 7.99
C PRO A 89 -14.95 -30.09 8.75
N PRO A 90 -14.34 -29.85 9.93
CA PRO A 90 -13.64 -30.89 10.68
C PRO A 90 -14.62 -31.93 11.22
N LYS A 91 -14.34 -33.21 10.98
CA LYS A 91 -15.18 -34.32 11.40
C LYS A 91 -14.71 -34.95 12.72
N THR A 92 -13.41 -34.94 12.98
CA THR A 92 -12.81 -35.54 14.19
C THR A 92 -12.37 -34.49 15.20
N ILE A 93 -12.18 -34.90 16.47
CA ILE A 93 -11.70 -33.98 17.54
C ILE A 93 -10.32 -33.45 17.23
N SER A 94 -9.43 -34.26 16.66
CA SER A 94 -8.08 -33.86 16.28
C SER A 94 -8.09 -32.84 15.11
N GLU A 95 -8.99 -33.02 14.15
CA GLU A 95 -9.20 -32.05 13.07
C GLU A 95 -9.80 -30.73 13.58
N LYS A 96 -10.71 -30.78 14.54
CA LYS A 96 -11.26 -29.59 15.22
C LYS A 96 -10.16 -28.80 15.91
N LEU A 97 -9.23 -29.45 16.61
CA LEU A 97 -8.11 -28.79 17.27
C LEU A 97 -7.18 -28.10 16.29
N LYS A 98 -6.86 -28.75 15.15
CA LYS A 98 -6.04 -28.19 14.08
C LYS A 98 -6.75 -27.03 13.38
N ALA A 99 -8.07 -27.14 13.14
CA ALA A 99 -8.88 -26.08 12.56
C ALA A 99 -8.97 -24.86 13.50
N PHE A 100 -9.01 -25.09 14.82
CA PHE A 100 -9.07 -24.02 15.81
C PHE A 100 -7.84 -23.09 15.75
N GLY A 101 -6.64 -23.66 15.58
CA GLY A 101 -5.40 -22.87 15.40
C GLY A 101 -5.44 -21.96 14.15
N LYS A 102 -5.95 -22.49 13.01
CA LYS A 102 -6.13 -21.72 11.79
C LYS A 102 -7.20 -20.64 11.93
N LEU A 103 -8.34 -20.96 12.57
CA LEU A 103 -9.41 -19.99 12.83
C LEU A 103 -8.98 -18.90 13.82
N PHE A 104 -8.09 -19.21 14.77
CA PHE A 104 -7.55 -18.23 15.70
C PHE A 104 -6.65 -17.22 14.99
N ALA A 105 -5.89 -17.65 13.96
CA ALA A 105 -5.12 -16.75 13.11
C ALA A 105 -6.03 -15.77 12.34
N ILE A 106 -7.19 -16.25 11.84
CA ILE A 106 -8.20 -15.40 11.16
C ILE A 106 -8.77 -14.33 12.10
N LYS A 107 -8.92 -14.61 13.41
CA LYS A 107 -9.42 -13.64 14.38
C LYS A 107 -8.60 -12.34 14.39
N ASN A 108 -7.29 -12.42 14.10
CA ASN A 108 -6.40 -11.27 14.04
C ASN A 108 -6.56 -10.43 12.77
N THR A 109 -7.26 -10.98 11.73
CA THR A 109 -7.55 -10.25 10.48
C THR A 109 -8.87 -9.48 10.54
N ILE A 110 -9.69 -9.72 11.58
CA ILE A 110 -10.97 -9.03 11.75
C ILE A 110 -10.68 -7.57 12.14
N PRO A 111 -11.24 -6.59 11.40
CA PRO A 111 -11.09 -5.17 11.73
C PRO A 111 -11.55 -4.87 13.16
N LYS A 112 -10.74 -4.13 13.88
CA LYS A 112 -11.09 -3.67 15.24
C LYS A 112 -11.63 -2.26 15.18
N SER A 113 -12.76 -2.02 15.83
CA SER A 113 -13.27 -0.67 16.02
C SER A 113 -12.42 0.04 17.07
N VAL A 114 -11.94 1.22 16.77
CA VAL A 114 -11.20 2.10 17.68
C VAL A 114 -11.97 3.40 17.88
N LYS A 115 -11.81 4.04 19.04
CA LYS A 115 -12.53 5.30 19.35
C LYS A 115 -11.94 6.50 18.59
N SER A 116 -10.65 6.46 18.26
CA SER A 116 -9.95 7.49 17.50
C SER A 116 -8.80 6.87 16.73
N GLY A 117 -8.43 7.47 15.61
CA GLY A 117 -7.30 7.07 14.77
C GLY A 117 -6.56 8.31 14.25
N GLU A 118 -5.31 8.15 13.86
CA GLU A 118 -4.48 9.25 13.32
C GLU A 118 -5.11 9.93 12.11
N CYS A 119 -5.89 9.20 11.30
CA CYS A 119 -6.63 9.75 10.17
C CYS A 119 -7.73 10.75 10.56
N GLN A 120 -8.08 10.85 11.85
CA GLN A 120 -9.07 11.79 12.38
C GLN A 120 -8.44 13.07 12.95
N TYR A 121 -7.11 13.23 12.92
CA TYR A 121 -6.45 14.44 13.44
C TYR A 121 -6.66 15.67 12.55
N TYR A 122 -6.92 15.43 11.26
CA TYR A 122 -7.18 16.50 10.31
C TYR A 122 -8.58 16.31 9.71
N ILE A 123 -9.50 17.14 10.13
CA ILE A 123 -10.88 17.14 9.64
C ILE A 123 -11.09 18.44 8.88
N TYR A 124 -11.53 18.33 7.63
CA TYR A 124 -11.86 19.46 6.77
C TYR A 124 -13.37 19.42 6.50
N GLU A 125 -14.06 20.54 6.75
CA GLU A 125 -15.51 20.66 6.56
C GLU A 125 -15.84 21.86 5.68
N GLY A 126 -17.01 21.82 5.03
CA GLY A 126 -17.48 22.87 4.15
C GLY A 126 -16.52 23.16 2.99
N GLU A 127 -16.21 24.40 2.74
CA GLU A 127 -15.32 24.85 1.65
C GLU A 127 -13.87 24.39 1.83
N ALA A 128 -13.45 24.08 3.05
CA ALA A 128 -12.10 23.55 3.31
C ALA A 128 -11.94 22.06 2.89
N ALA A 129 -13.03 21.33 2.69
CA ALA A 129 -13.06 19.96 2.24
C ALA A 129 -12.95 19.88 0.71
N SER A 130 -11.87 20.39 0.13
CA SER A 130 -11.63 20.39 -1.31
C SER A 130 -10.59 19.31 -1.71
N LEU A 131 -10.88 18.57 -2.80
CA LEU A 131 -9.93 17.66 -3.44
C LEU A 131 -8.80 18.38 -4.17
N ASP A 132 -8.95 19.68 -4.43
CA ASP A 132 -7.90 20.50 -5.09
C ASP A 132 -6.58 20.56 -4.30
N ARG A 133 -6.60 20.14 -3.05
CA ARG A 133 -5.39 20.04 -2.20
C ARG A 133 -4.58 18.78 -2.47
N LEU A 134 -5.18 17.79 -3.13
CA LEU A 134 -4.54 16.52 -3.41
C LEU A 134 -3.87 16.54 -4.78
N PRO A 135 -2.65 16.02 -4.91
CA PRO A 135 -1.98 15.82 -6.19
C PRO A 135 -2.60 14.61 -6.92
N ILE A 136 -3.77 14.82 -7.54
CA ILE A 136 -4.50 13.77 -8.24
C ILE A 136 -3.79 13.45 -9.54
N LEU A 137 -3.35 12.20 -9.70
CA LEU A 137 -2.62 11.77 -10.88
C LEU A 137 -3.54 11.49 -12.06
N LYS A 138 -3.22 12.06 -13.22
CA LYS A 138 -3.79 11.63 -14.51
C LYS A 138 -2.85 10.62 -15.17
N THR A 139 -3.29 9.38 -15.31
CA THR A 139 -2.48 8.26 -15.81
C THR A 139 -2.73 7.94 -17.30
N TRP A 140 -3.82 8.46 -17.89
CA TRP A 140 -4.25 8.22 -19.27
C TRP A 140 -4.67 9.55 -19.93
N GLU A 141 -4.55 9.60 -21.26
CA GLU A 141 -5.10 10.69 -22.08
C GLU A 141 -6.62 10.71 -22.13
#